data_4c11c5e580b27178e3ca921df3b5d39f
#
_entry.id   4c11c5e580b27178e3ca921df3b5d39f
#
_cell.length_a   1.000
_cell.length_b   1.000
_cell.length_c   1.000
_cell.angle_alpha   90.00
_cell.angle_beta   90.00
_cell.angle_gamma   90.00
#
_symmetry.space_group_name_H-M   'P 1'
#
loop_
_entity.id
_entity.type
_entity.pdbx_description
1 polymer ?
#
loop_
_entity_poly.entity_id
_entity_poly.type
_entity_poly.pdbx_seq_one_letter_code
_entity_poly.pdbx_strand_id
1 'polypeptide(L)'
;MSGAAPVGRGTVIAIDGPAGSGKSSVARAVARELGFQFLDTGAAYRALTWLILERGGDADDEATVIDSLGALDSLELTVDAAGQHVAIDGTDVTEAIRSERISGAVSGVARTIAAREAVNVRFREIIADAAPGIVAEGRDITTVVAPDADVRVLLTADESVRIRRRFGDVGGDQYQVGASLAARDASDSRVVDFLNAADGVTVIDSTDLTFDETVDAIVALATKEHHD
;
A
#
# COMPACT_ATOMS: atom_id res chain seq x y z
N MET A 1 29.89 -31.49 -5.47
CA MET A 1 28.84 -30.84 -4.69
C MET A 1 28.85 -29.37 -5.06
N SER A 2 27.97 -28.96 -5.97
CA SER A 2 27.86 -27.56 -6.40
C SER A 2 27.07 -26.83 -5.31
N GLY A 3 27.77 -26.01 -4.52
CA GLY A 3 27.14 -25.10 -3.59
C GLY A 3 26.41 -24.03 -4.40
N ALA A 4 25.08 -24.04 -4.37
CA ALA A 4 24.33 -22.90 -4.86
C ALA A 4 24.76 -21.66 -4.04
N ALA A 5 25.19 -20.61 -4.73
CA ALA A 5 25.38 -19.31 -4.08
C ALA A 5 24.07 -18.91 -3.39
N PRO A 6 24.11 -18.23 -2.25
CA PRO A 6 22.89 -17.73 -1.63
C PRO A 6 22.18 -16.87 -2.69
N VAL A 7 20.91 -17.19 -2.95
CA VAL A 7 20.04 -16.34 -3.77
C VAL A 7 20.01 -15.01 -3.04
N GLY A 8 20.59 -13.98 -3.62
CA GLY A 8 20.54 -12.63 -3.05
C GLY A 8 19.09 -12.22 -2.81
N ARG A 9 18.83 -11.48 -1.75
CA ARG A 9 17.53 -10.84 -1.50
C ARG A 9 17.05 -10.15 -2.78
N GLY A 10 15.79 -10.33 -3.17
CA GLY A 10 15.20 -9.60 -4.28
C GLY A 10 15.19 -8.09 -4.03
N THR A 11 15.20 -7.29 -5.09
CA THR A 11 15.15 -5.83 -5.01
C THR A 11 13.82 -5.38 -4.38
N VAL A 12 13.87 -4.49 -3.41
CA VAL A 12 12.69 -3.94 -2.73
C VAL A 12 12.53 -2.46 -3.06
N ILE A 13 11.38 -2.12 -3.63
CA ILE A 13 10.97 -0.73 -3.88
C ILE A 13 9.80 -0.42 -2.95
N ALA A 14 9.98 0.53 -2.04
CA ALA A 14 8.99 0.99 -1.09
C ALA A 14 8.39 2.33 -1.53
N ILE A 15 7.07 2.42 -1.65
CA ILE A 15 6.37 3.63 -2.09
C ILE A 15 5.31 4.02 -1.08
N ASP A 16 5.50 5.17 -0.42
CA ASP A 16 4.51 5.79 0.44
C ASP A 16 3.88 7.02 -0.23
N GLY A 17 2.81 7.53 0.35
CA GLY A 17 2.19 8.78 -0.11
C GLY A 17 0.71 8.91 0.26
N PRO A 18 0.14 10.12 0.15
CA PRO A 18 -1.22 10.42 0.53
C PRO A 18 -2.27 9.73 -0.36
N ALA A 19 -3.53 9.76 0.07
CA ALA A 19 -4.65 9.25 -0.73
C ALA A 19 -4.79 10.06 -2.03
N GLY A 20 -5.06 9.36 -3.15
CA GLY A 20 -5.19 10.01 -4.46
C GLY A 20 -3.88 10.44 -5.14
N SER A 21 -2.70 10.16 -4.55
CA SER A 21 -1.40 10.44 -5.21
C SER A 21 -1.14 9.56 -6.45
N GLY A 22 -1.92 8.48 -6.64
CA GLY A 22 -1.71 7.54 -7.74
C GLY A 22 -0.75 6.39 -7.41
N LYS A 23 -0.26 6.29 -6.17
CA LYS A 23 0.78 5.32 -5.78
C LYS A 23 0.46 3.87 -6.15
N SER A 24 -0.79 3.39 -5.95
CA SER A 24 -1.14 1.99 -6.27
C SER A 24 -1.04 1.69 -7.77
N SER A 25 -1.51 2.62 -8.61
CA SER A 25 -1.44 2.47 -10.07
C SER A 25 0.00 2.55 -10.56
N VAL A 26 0.77 3.53 -10.06
CA VAL A 26 2.18 3.72 -10.39
C VAL A 26 3.02 2.54 -9.89
N ALA A 27 2.88 2.12 -8.63
CA ALA A 27 3.61 0.98 -8.07
C ALA A 27 3.38 -0.32 -8.85
N ARG A 28 2.13 -0.56 -9.26
CA ARG A 28 1.78 -1.70 -10.11
C ARG A 28 2.43 -1.62 -11.49
N ALA A 29 2.49 -0.44 -12.11
CA ALA A 29 3.11 -0.25 -13.40
C ALA A 29 4.63 -0.44 -13.31
N VAL A 30 5.28 0.13 -12.29
CA VAL A 30 6.71 -0.09 -11.98
C VAL A 30 7.01 -1.58 -11.81
N ALA A 31 6.18 -2.30 -11.03
CA ALA A 31 6.35 -3.73 -10.83
C ALA A 31 6.26 -4.53 -12.15
N ARG A 32 5.29 -4.18 -13.02
CA ARG A 32 5.15 -4.81 -14.34
C ARG A 32 6.35 -4.55 -15.24
N GLU A 33 6.84 -3.32 -15.27
CA GLU A 33 7.95 -2.93 -16.12
C GLU A 33 9.26 -3.62 -15.71
N LEU A 34 9.49 -3.75 -14.39
CA LEU A 34 10.67 -4.42 -13.85
C LEU A 34 10.53 -5.95 -13.76
N GLY A 35 9.34 -6.52 -14.03
CA GLY A 35 9.07 -7.94 -13.82
C GLY A 35 9.08 -8.34 -12.33
N PHE A 36 8.74 -7.40 -11.44
CA PHE A 36 8.70 -7.59 -10.00
C PHE A 36 7.30 -7.95 -9.52
N GLN A 37 7.22 -8.47 -8.29
CA GLN A 37 5.98 -8.62 -7.56
C GLN A 37 5.43 -7.27 -7.11
N PHE A 38 4.13 -7.22 -6.77
CA PHE A 38 3.45 -6.01 -6.31
C PHE A 38 2.67 -6.30 -5.02
N LEU A 39 2.87 -5.49 -3.99
CA LEU A 39 2.16 -5.60 -2.71
C LEU A 39 1.37 -4.31 -2.42
N ASP A 40 0.02 -4.41 -2.45
CA ASP A 40 -0.91 -3.39 -1.94
C ASP A 40 -1.16 -3.66 -0.45
N THR A 41 -0.42 -2.99 0.44
CA THR A 41 -0.59 -3.18 1.89
C THR A 41 -1.95 -2.71 2.39
N GLY A 42 -2.53 -1.71 1.75
CA GLY A 42 -3.86 -1.24 2.07
C GLY A 42 -4.96 -2.29 1.85
N ALA A 43 -4.73 -3.28 0.99
CA ALA A 43 -5.68 -4.36 0.75
C ALA A 43 -5.87 -5.25 1.99
N ALA A 44 -4.81 -5.52 2.77
CA ALA A 44 -4.89 -6.30 4.00
C ALA A 44 -5.77 -5.62 5.06
N TYR A 45 -5.54 -4.31 5.29
CA TYR A 45 -6.36 -3.54 6.21
C TYR A 45 -7.83 -3.50 5.77
N ARG A 46 -8.08 -3.34 4.47
CA ARG A 46 -9.44 -3.35 3.91
C ARG A 46 -10.10 -4.72 4.02
N ALA A 47 -9.35 -5.81 3.85
CA ALA A 47 -9.89 -7.17 4.00
C ALA A 47 -10.32 -7.44 5.45
N LEU A 48 -9.48 -7.07 6.43
CA LEU A 48 -9.85 -7.18 7.84
C LEU A 48 -11.04 -6.27 8.20
N THR A 49 -11.09 -5.05 7.66
CA THR A 49 -12.24 -4.15 7.83
C THR A 49 -13.52 -4.77 7.27
N TRP A 50 -13.45 -5.35 6.07
CA TRP A 50 -14.58 -6.04 5.45
C TRP A 50 -15.09 -7.16 6.34
N LEU A 51 -14.21 -8.00 6.85
CA LEU A 51 -14.57 -9.12 7.71
C LEU A 51 -15.27 -8.66 9.00
N ILE A 52 -14.73 -7.63 9.66
CA ILE A 52 -15.34 -7.04 10.87
C ILE A 52 -16.75 -6.57 10.59
N LEU A 53 -16.95 -5.81 9.52
CA LEU A 53 -18.25 -5.25 9.17
C LEU A 53 -19.25 -6.31 8.70
N GLU A 54 -18.80 -7.37 8.02
CA GLU A 54 -19.68 -8.50 7.65
C GLU A 54 -20.13 -9.32 8.86
N ARG A 55 -19.33 -9.38 9.90
CA ARG A 55 -19.68 -9.99 11.18
C ARG A 55 -20.52 -9.08 12.09
N GLY A 56 -20.88 -7.88 11.61
CA GLY A 56 -21.68 -6.91 12.36
C GLY A 56 -20.88 -6.17 13.44
N GLY A 57 -19.56 -6.23 13.39
CA GLY A 57 -18.66 -5.52 14.31
C GLY A 57 -18.45 -4.05 13.92
N ASP A 58 -17.79 -3.32 14.79
CA ASP A 58 -17.40 -1.93 14.60
C ASP A 58 -15.89 -1.85 14.35
N ALA A 59 -15.48 -1.33 13.20
CA ALA A 59 -14.08 -1.17 12.82
C ALA A 59 -13.37 -0.04 13.58
N ASP A 60 -14.10 0.85 14.25
CA ASP A 60 -13.56 1.90 15.12
C ASP A 60 -13.41 1.44 16.58
N ASP A 61 -13.99 0.29 16.96
CA ASP A 61 -13.81 -0.32 18.28
C ASP A 61 -12.54 -1.17 18.33
N GLU A 62 -11.55 -0.75 19.10
CA GLU A 62 -10.25 -1.40 19.21
C GLU A 62 -10.36 -2.86 19.68
N ALA A 63 -11.27 -3.18 20.60
CA ALA A 63 -11.44 -4.54 21.10
C ALA A 63 -11.96 -5.46 19.99
N THR A 64 -12.94 -5.02 19.21
CA THR A 64 -13.46 -5.74 18.04
C THR A 64 -12.36 -5.99 17.00
N VAL A 65 -11.50 -5.00 16.75
CA VAL A 65 -10.38 -5.15 15.82
C VAL A 65 -9.40 -6.20 16.33
N ILE A 66 -9.01 -6.13 17.61
CA ILE A 66 -8.07 -7.08 18.22
C ILE A 66 -8.63 -8.51 18.17
N ASP A 67 -9.90 -8.72 18.52
CA ASP A 67 -10.53 -10.04 18.49
C ASP A 67 -10.60 -10.63 17.08
N SER A 68 -10.52 -9.78 16.05
CA SER A 68 -10.56 -10.21 14.65
C SER A 68 -9.19 -10.54 14.05
N LEU A 69 -8.08 -10.26 14.75
CA LEU A 69 -6.72 -10.41 14.18
C LEU A 69 -6.38 -11.86 13.80
N GLY A 70 -6.94 -12.85 14.50
CA GLY A 70 -6.75 -14.26 14.14
C GLY A 70 -7.17 -14.61 12.71
N ALA A 71 -8.04 -13.81 12.10
CA ALA A 71 -8.43 -14.02 10.70
C ALA A 71 -7.31 -13.69 9.69
N LEU A 72 -6.27 -12.96 10.11
CA LEU A 72 -5.10 -12.68 9.26
C LEU A 72 -4.31 -13.94 8.90
N ASP A 73 -4.44 -15.02 9.66
CA ASP A 73 -3.85 -16.31 9.34
C ASP A 73 -4.43 -16.92 8.03
N SER A 74 -5.65 -16.54 7.70
CA SER A 74 -6.36 -16.94 6.46
C SER A 74 -6.28 -15.89 5.35
N LEU A 75 -5.56 -14.79 5.56
CA LEU A 75 -5.46 -13.72 4.57
C LEU A 75 -4.59 -14.16 3.38
N GLU A 76 -5.19 -14.15 2.21
CA GLU A 76 -4.52 -14.37 0.93
C GLU A 76 -4.36 -13.05 0.20
N LEU A 77 -3.12 -12.68 -0.10
CA LEU A 77 -2.76 -11.50 -0.90
C LEU A 77 -1.95 -11.95 -2.09
N THR A 78 -2.49 -11.77 -3.29
CA THR A 78 -1.71 -11.99 -4.50
C THR A 78 -0.72 -10.86 -4.70
N VAL A 79 0.52 -11.24 -4.96
CA VAL A 79 1.63 -10.31 -5.27
C VAL A 79 1.91 -10.23 -6.78
N ASP A 80 1.00 -10.70 -7.63
CA ASP A 80 1.09 -10.60 -9.07
C ASP A 80 0.69 -9.19 -9.54
N ALA A 81 1.60 -8.51 -10.24
CA ALA A 81 1.33 -7.20 -10.82
C ALA A 81 0.27 -7.25 -11.95
N ALA A 82 0.04 -8.40 -12.58
CA ALA A 82 -0.95 -8.56 -13.65
C ALA A 82 -2.38 -8.69 -13.13
N GLY A 83 -2.57 -9.24 -11.93
CA GLY A 83 -3.89 -9.43 -11.32
C GLY A 83 -3.82 -9.28 -9.81
N GLN A 84 -4.88 -8.81 -9.19
CA GLN A 84 -4.99 -8.74 -7.74
C GLN A 84 -6.10 -9.69 -7.29
N HIS A 85 -5.77 -10.57 -6.36
CA HIS A 85 -6.72 -11.41 -5.65
C HIS A 85 -6.51 -11.21 -4.15
N VAL A 86 -7.58 -11.01 -3.43
CA VAL A 86 -7.58 -10.86 -1.98
C VAL A 86 -8.69 -11.73 -1.43
N ALA A 87 -8.33 -12.66 -0.56
CA ALA A 87 -9.32 -13.46 0.17
C ALA A 87 -9.03 -13.42 1.67
N ILE A 88 -10.07 -13.51 2.48
CA ILE A 88 -9.99 -13.62 3.93
C ILE A 88 -11.10 -14.55 4.42
N ASP A 89 -10.76 -15.44 5.36
CA ASP A 89 -11.68 -16.45 5.89
C ASP A 89 -12.33 -17.29 4.76
N GLY A 90 -11.53 -17.62 3.72
CA GLY A 90 -11.94 -18.40 2.56
C GLY A 90 -12.88 -17.66 1.58
N THR A 91 -13.12 -16.36 1.79
CA THR A 91 -14.00 -15.56 0.94
C THR A 91 -13.16 -14.62 0.07
N ASP A 92 -13.37 -14.66 -1.26
CA ASP A 92 -12.80 -13.67 -2.18
C ASP A 92 -13.48 -12.31 -1.94
N VAL A 93 -12.66 -11.32 -1.57
CA VAL A 93 -13.10 -9.97 -1.24
C VAL A 93 -12.49 -8.92 -2.17
N THR A 94 -11.85 -9.32 -3.24
CA THR A 94 -11.08 -8.48 -4.17
C THR A 94 -11.83 -7.21 -4.58
N GLU A 95 -13.09 -7.35 -4.98
CA GLU A 95 -13.92 -6.22 -5.37
C GLU A 95 -14.59 -5.54 -4.16
N ALA A 96 -15.05 -6.34 -3.19
CA ALA A 96 -15.78 -5.83 -2.03
C ALA A 96 -14.98 -4.82 -1.20
N ILE A 97 -13.66 -5.05 -1.06
CA ILE A 97 -12.77 -4.17 -0.28
C ILE A 97 -12.52 -2.80 -0.92
N ARG A 98 -12.99 -2.58 -2.16
CA ARG A 98 -12.86 -1.31 -2.88
C ARG A 98 -14.06 -0.39 -2.70
N SER A 99 -15.14 -0.87 -2.07
CA SER A 99 -16.35 -0.11 -1.83
C SER A 99 -16.12 1.11 -0.93
N GLU A 100 -16.98 2.13 -1.06
CA GLU A 100 -16.95 3.31 -0.20
C GLU A 100 -17.16 2.97 1.28
N ARG A 101 -18.03 1.99 1.57
CA ARG A 101 -18.26 1.48 2.92
C ARG A 101 -16.96 1.05 3.59
N ILE A 102 -16.16 0.25 2.90
CA ILE A 102 -14.88 -0.25 3.42
C ILE A 102 -13.83 0.88 3.46
N SER A 103 -13.78 1.69 2.40
CA SER A 103 -12.85 2.81 2.33
C SER A 103 -13.08 3.85 3.43
N GLY A 104 -14.32 4.04 3.88
CA GLY A 104 -14.68 4.92 4.98
C GLY A 104 -14.34 4.37 6.37
N ALA A 105 -14.35 3.05 6.55
CA ALA A 105 -14.13 2.40 7.83
C ALA A 105 -12.67 1.94 8.07
N VAL A 106 -11.87 1.77 7.00
CA VAL A 106 -10.53 1.17 7.09
C VAL A 106 -9.57 1.89 8.02
N SER A 107 -9.73 3.19 8.21
CA SER A 107 -8.88 3.97 9.10
C SER A 107 -9.02 3.57 10.57
N GLY A 108 -10.15 3.01 10.99
CA GLY A 108 -10.34 2.44 12.32
C GLY A 108 -9.39 1.29 12.58
N VAL A 109 -9.38 0.31 11.69
CA VAL A 109 -8.45 -0.83 11.75
C VAL A 109 -6.99 -0.36 11.64
N ALA A 110 -6.69 0.54 10.69
CA ALA A 110 -5.33 1.01 10.44
C ALA A 110 -4.75 1.85 11.61
N ARG A 111 -5.57 2.41 12.49
CA ARG A 111 -5.13 3.10 13.71
C ARG A 111 -4.80 2.14 14.86
N THR A 112 -5.35 0.93 14.86
CA THR A 112 -5.14 -0.05 15.92
C THR A 112 -3.71 -0.59 15.86
N ILE A 113 -2.91 -0.32 16.90
CA ILE A 113 -1.48 -0.67 16.94
C ILE A 113 -1.29 -2.18 16.75
N ALA A 114 -2.07 -2.99 17.47
CA ALA A 114 -2.00 -4.45 17.36
C ALA A 114 -2.29 -4.95 15.94
N ALA A 115 -3.24 -4.32 15.22
CA ALA A 115 -3.51 -4.67 13.83
C ALA A 115 -2.32 -4.34 12.92
N ARG A 116 -1.68 -3.18 13.12
CA ARG A 116 -0.49 -2.79 12.37
C ARG A 116 0.67 -3.76 12.60
N GLU A 117 0.92 -4.11 13.85
CA GLU A 117 1.98 -5.08 14.20
C GLU A 117 1.73 -6.44 13.51
N ALA A 118 0.51 -6.96 13.59
CA ALA A 118 0.15 -8.23 12.98
C ALA A 118 0.29 -8.24 11.46
N VAL A 119 -0.24 -7.22 10.77
CA VAL A 119 -0.12 -7.15 9.30
C VAL A 119 1.32 -6.87 8.86
N ASN A 120 2.10 -6.08 9.60
CA ASN A 120 3.49 -5.77 9.26
C ASN A 120 4.39 -7.01 9.33
N VAL A 121 4.13 -7.95 10.23
CA VAL A 121 4.83 -9.26 10.22
C VAL A 121 4.60 -9.95 8.89
N ARG A 122 3.35 -10.03 8.43
CA ARG A 122 3.00 -10.68 7.17
C ARG A 122 3.61 -9.97 5.95
N PHE A 123 3.62 -8.64 5.94
CA PHE A 123 4.24 -7.89 4.84
C PHE A 123 5.74 -8.14 4.74
N ARG A 124 6.44 -8.19 5.89
CA ARG A 124 7.88 -8.47 5.90
C ARG A 124 8.20 -9.89 5.41
N GLU A 125 7.37 -10.89 5.74
CA GLU A 125 7.49 -12.24 5.20
C GLU A 125 7.36 -12.24 3.68
N ILE A 126 6.30 -11.61 3.14
CA ILE A 126 6.08 -11.50 1.69
C ILE A 126 7.26 -10.80 1.00
N ILE A 127 7.77 -9.71 1.57
CA ILE A 127 8.90 -8.97 1.03
C ILE A 127 10.19 -9.81 1.06
N ALA A 128 10.42 -10.56 2.13
CA ALA A 128 11.61 -11.40 2.27
C ALA A 128 11.65 -12.57 1.27
N ASP A 129 10.49 -13.10 0.91
CA ASP A 129 10.35 -14.23 -0.04
C ASP A 129 10.26 -13.77 -1.51
N ALA A 130 10.23 -12.46 -1.76
CA ALA A 130 10.04 -11.93 -3.08
C ALA A 130 11.28 -12.11 -3.97
N ALA A 131 11.08 -12.63 -5.19
CA ALA A 131 12.10 -12.79 -6.22
C ALA A 131 11.49 -12.58 -7.62
N PRO A 132 12.16 -11.88 -8.53
CA PRO A 132 13.47 -11.21 -8.41
C PRO A 132 13.41 -9.89 -7.62
N GLY A 133 12.22 -9.38 -7.30
CA GLY A 133 12.00 -8.17 -6.54
C GLY A 133 10.53 -7.90 -6.29
N ILE A 134 10.24 -6.85 -5.51
CA ILE A 134 8.89 -6.45 -5.13
C ILE A 134 8.75 -4.93 -5.04
N VAL A 135 7.62 -4.43 -5.49
CA VAL A 135 7.18 -3.05 -5.23
C VAL A 135 6.07 -3.10 -4.19
N ALA A 136 6.32 -2.56 -3.00
CA ALA A 136 5.34 -2.46 -1.92
C ALA A 136 4.86 -1.01 -1.77
N GLU A 137 3.54 -0.81 -1.69
CA GLU A 137 2.96 0.52 -1.51
C GLU A 137 2.11 0.63 -0.26
N GLY A 138 2.13 1.82 0.37
CA GLY A 138 1.33 2.07 1.57
C GLY A 138 1.42 3.48 2.13
N ARG A 139 1.63 3.55 3.47
CA ARG A 139 1.76 4.79 4.23
C ARG A 139 3.04 4.86 5.08
N ASP A 140 3.62 3.72 5.39
CA ASP A 140 4.79 3.58 6.27
C ASP A 140 5.72 2.46 5.80
N ILE A 141 5.69 2.17 4.50
CA ILE A 141 6.52 1.13 3.94
C ILE A 141 7.99 1.55 4.03
N THR A 142 8.28 2.80 3.70
CA THR A 142 9.64 3.36 3.67
C THR A 142 10.27 3.53 5.05
N THR A 143 9.46 3.50 6.12
CA THR A 143 9.92 3.82 7.48
C THR A 143 9.74 2.69 8.49
N VAL A 144 8.70 1.86 8.33
CA VAL A 144 8.32 0.82 9.31
C VAL A 144 8.39 -0.58 8.71
N VAL A 145 7.81 -0.79 7.52
CA VAL A 145 7.70 -2.13 6.95
C VAL A 145 9.04 -2.58 6.34
N ALA A 146 9.61 -1.75 5.48
CA ALA A 146 10.88 -1.99 4.77
C ALA A 146 11.79 -0.74 4.80
N PRO A 147 12.30 -0.34 5.98
CA PRO A 147 13.15 0.84 6.12
C PRO A 147 14.53 0.67 5.44
N ASP A 148 14.88 -0.56 5.13
CA ASP A 148 16.09 -0.98 4.41
C ASP A 148 15.81 -1.34 2.94
N ALA A 149 14.67 -0.90 2.37
CA ALA A 149 14.38 -1.09 0.96
C ALA A 149 15.44 -0.40 0.07
N ASP A 150 15.78 -1.05 -1.05
CA ASP A 150 16.80 -0.55 -1.98
C ASP A 150 16.38 0.80 -2.58
N VAL A 151 15.10 0.99 -2.86
CA VAL A 151 14.53 2.27 -3.30
C VAL A 151 13.38 2.66 -2.38
N ARG A 152 13.45 3.88 -1.83
CA ARG A 152 12.41 4.43 -0.96
C ARG A 152 11.88 5.73 -1.53
N VAL A 153 10.57 5.76 -1.81
CA VAL A 153 9.89 6.88 -2.48
C VAL A 153 8.71 7.38 -1.67
N LEU A 154 8.62 8.69 -1.52
CA LEU A 154 7.39 9.38 -1.12
C LEU A 154 6.76 10.00 -2.38
N LEU A 155 5.69 9.38 -2.88
CA LEU A 155 4.96 9.88 -4.05
C LEU A 155 3.87 10.85 -3.61
N THR A 156 4.01 12.11 -3.99
CA THR A 156 3.07 13.18 -3.66
C THR A 156 2.48 13.84 -4.92
N ALA A 157 1.46 14.64 -4.72
CA ALA A 157 0.90 15.58 -5.71
C ALA A 157 0.06 16.63 -4.98
N ASP A 158 -0.15 17.79 -5.59
CA ASP A 158 -1.06 18.81 -5.11
C ASP A 158 -2.44 18.24 -4.80
N GLU A 159 -3.09 18.76 -3.75
CA GLU A 159 -4.41 18.29 -3.31
C GLU A 159 -5.44 18.34 -4.44
N SER A 160 -5.46 19.41 -5.22
CA SER A 160 -6.37 19.56 -6.36
C SER A 160 -6.17 18.47 -7.43
N VAL A 161 -4.92 18.04 -7.64
CA VAL A 161 -4.57 16.94 -8.57
C VAL A 161 -5.04 15.61 -8.00
N ARG A 162 -4.81 15.36 -6.71
CA ARG A 162 -5.24 14.15 -6.02
C ARG A 162 -6.76 13.99 -6.03
N ILE A 163 -7.49 15.06 -5.75
CA ILE A 163 -8.96 15.09 -5.83
C ILE A 163 -9.43 14.76 -7.25
N ARG A 164 -8.85 15.40 -8.28
CA ARG A 164 -9.22 15.16 -9.68
C ARG A 164 -8.97 13.71 -10.11
N ARG A 165 -7.80 13.13 -9.74
CA ARG A 165 -7.47 11.72 -10.01
C ARG A 165 -8.49 10.81 -9.36
N ARG A 166 -8.77 11.00 -8.07
CA ARG A 166 -9.73 10.16 -7.34
C ARG A 166 -11.15 10.31 -7.86
N PHE A 167 -11.56 11.52 -8.23
CA PHE A 167 -12.86 11.77 -8.86
C PHE A 167 -13.00 11.02 -10.19
N GLY A 168 -11.95 10.95 -11.00
CA GLY A 168 -11.91 10.15 -12.22
C GLY A 168 -12.14 8.66 -11.98
N ASP A 169 -11.64 8.12 -10.84
CA ASP A 169 -11.78 6.71 -10.48
C ASP A 169 -13.19 6.35 -9.98
N VAL A 170 -13.80 7.23 -9.15
CA VAL A 170 -15.03 6.87 -8.40
C VAL A 170 -16.27 7.64 -8.89
N GLY A 171 -16.11 8.74 -9.60
CA GLY A 171 -17.21 9.64 -9.99
C GLY A 171 -17.82 10.38 -8.79
N GLY A 172 -19.08 10.77 -8.92
CA GLY A 172 -19.86 11.37 -7.82
C GLY A 172 -19.71 12.90 -7.72
N ASP A 173 -19.61 13.41 -6.51
CA ASP A 173 -19.42 14.84 -6.19
C ASP A 173 -17.97 15.11 -5.83
N GLN A 174 -17.30 15.98 -6.58
CA GLN A 174 -15.88 16.31 -6.39
C GLN A 174 -15.58 16.90 -5.00
N TYR A 175 -16.51 17.68 -4.43
CA TYR A 175 -16.36 18.22 -3.08
C TYR A 175 -16.38 17.10 -2.02
N GLN A 176 -17.30 16.13 -2.15
CA GLN A 176 -17.37 14.98 -1.25
C GLN A 176 -16.13 14.10 -1.38
N VAL A 177 -15.63 13.89 -2.60
CA VAL A 177 -14.37 13.17 -2.84
C VAL A 177 -13.21 13.86 -2.13
N GLY A 178 -13.10 15.19 -2.23
CA GLY A 178 -12.07 15.97 -1.55
C GLY A 178 -12.16 15.86 -0.03
N ALA A 179 -13.36 16.00 0.54
CA ALA A 179 -13.59 15.87 1.97
C ALA A 179 -13.22 14.46 2.47
N SER A 180 -13.54 13.41 1.71
CA SER A 180 -13.19 12.03 2.04
C SER A 180 -11.68 11.79 2.02
N LEU A 181 -10.95 12.33 1.03
CA LEU A 181 -9.50 12.23 0.98
C LEU A 181 -8.85 12.94 2.16
N ALA A 182 -9.27 14.18 2.46
CA ALA A 182 -8.74 14.96 3.57
C ALA A 182 -8.99 14.27 4.94
N ALA A 183 -10.19 13.74 5.15
CA ALA A 183 -10.55 13.00 6.37
C ALA A 183 -9.68 11.75 6.55
N ARG A 184 -9.43 11.02 5.47
CA ARG A 184 -8.58 9.83 5.47
C ARG A 184 -7.13 10.18 5.75
N ASP A 185 -6.56 11.16 5.05
CA ASP A 185 -5.18 11.58 5.27
C ASP A 185 -5.00 12.11 6.70
N ALA A 186 -5.96 12.88 7.24
CA ALA A 186 -5.95 13.34 8.63
C ALA A 186 -6.06 12.20 9.65
N SER A 187 -6.81 11.13 9.33
CA SER A 187 -6.88 9.95 10.18
C SER A 187 -5.58 9.16 10.19
N ASP A 188 -5.04 8.88 8.99
CA ASP A 188 -3.81 8.11 8.80
C ASP A 188 -2.59 8.85 9.42
N SER A 189 -2.53 10.19 9.33
CA SER A 189 -1.44 11.03 9.88
C SER A 189 -1.36 11.04 11.42
N ARG A 190 -2.39 10.54 12.12
CA ARG A 190 -2.32 10.40 13.59
C ARG A 190 -1.42 9.26 14.03
N VAL A 191 -1.11 8.33 13.14
CA VAL A 191 -0.37 7.11 13.45
C VAL A 191 0.97 7.06 12.75
N VAL A 192 1.04 7.59 11.52
CA VAL A 192 2.25 7.56 10.68
C VAL A 192 2.43 8.88 9.95
N ASP A 193 3.68 9.32 9.83
CA ASP A 193 4.04 10.47 9.00
C ASP A 193 4.37 9.98 7.58
N PHE A 194 3.42 10.17 6.67
CA PHE A 194 3.57 9.88 5.24
C PHE A 194 3.45 11.15 4.39
N LEU A 195 3.51 12.31 5.01
CA LEU A 195 3.51 13.62 4.35
C LEU A 195 4.91 14.22 4.27
N ASN A 196 5.80 13.81 5.18
CA ASN A 196 7.18 14.23 5.21
C ASN A 196 8.09 13.04 4.90
N ALA A 197 9.07 13.26 4.01
CA ALA A 197 10.05 12.23 3.70
C ALA A 197 11.02 12.04 4.88
N ALA A 198 11.25 10.79 5.27
CA ALA A 198 12.32 10.46 6.19
C ALA A 198 13.69 10.52 5.48
N ASP A 199 14.76 10.46 6.26
CA ASP A 199 16.12 10.46 5.71
C ASP A 199 16.33 9.32 4.70
N GLY A 200 16.87 9.67 3.52
CA GLY A 200 17.12 8.73 2.42
C GLY A 200 15.86 8.30 1.65
N VAL A 201 14.70 8.93 1.88
CA VAL A 201 13.49 8.75 1.07
C VAL A 201 13.46 9.81 -0.02
N THR A 202 13.37 9.40 -1.28
CA THR A 202 13.27 10.31 -2.44
C THR A 202 11.84 10.80 -2.57
N VAL A 203 11.63 12.11 -2.59
CA VAL A 203 10.32 12.71 -2.89
C VAL A 203 10.12 12.82 -4.39
N ILE A 204 9.01 12.28 -4.88
CA ILE A 204 8.57 12.48 -6.27
C ILE A 204 7.24 13.23 -6.21
N ASP A 205 7.26 14.51 -6.59
CA ASP A 205 6.06 15.30 -6.78
C ASP A 205 5.55 15.08 -8.22
N SER A 206 4.41 14.43 -8.31
CA SER A 206 3.77 14.09 -9.59
C SER A 206 2.69 15.08 -10.02
N THR A 207 2.68 16.29 -9.44
CA THR A 207 1.68 17.32 -9.73
C THR A 207 1.61 17.61 -11.24
N ASP A 208 2.74 17.84 -11.85
CA ASP A 208 2.88 18.18 -13.27
C ASP A 208 3.37 17.01 -14.15
N LEU A 209 3.57 15.82 -13.55
CA LEU A 209 3.99 14.63 -14.29
C LEU A 209 2.80 13.87 -14.84
N THR A 210 2.97 13.32 -16.02
CA THR A 210 2.10 12.28 -16.56
C THR A 210 2.27 10.98 -15.78
N PHE A 211 1.38 10.02 -16.00
CA PHE A 211 1.49 8.70 -15.39
C PHE A 211 2.80 8.01 -15.78
N ASP A 212 3.13 8.01 -17.08
CA ASP A 212 4.33 7.33 -17.60
C ASP A 212 5.62 8.01 -17.08
N GLU A 213 5.70 9.34 -17.08
CA GLU A 213 6.85 10.06 -16.50
C GLU A 213 7.04 9.76 -15.01
N THR A 214 5.95 9.55 -14.26
CA THR A 214 6.02 9.17 -12.85
C THR A 214 6.57 7.74 -12.68
N VAL A 215 6.15 6.82 -13.54
CA VAL A 215 6.67 5.43 -13.57
C VAL A 215 8.16 5.44 -13.93
N ASP A 216 8.53 6.13 -15.02
CA ASP A 216 9.91 6.24 -15.49
C ASP A 216 10.85 6.78 -14.41
N ALA A 217 10.39 7.79 -13.64
CA ALA A 217 11.16 8.37 -12.55
C ALA A 217 11.50 7.34 -11.47
N ILE A 218 10.57 6.47 -11.11
CA ILE A 218 10.80 5.41 -10.10
C ILE A 218 11.65 4.28 -10.67
N VAL A 219 11.40 3.86 -11.90
CA VAL A 219 12.22 2.83 -12.60
C VAL A 219 13.68 3.28 -12.72
N ALA A 220 13.90 4.58 -13.01
CA ALA A 220 15.24 5.13 -13.09
C ALA A 220 16.00 5.11 -11.75
N LEU A 221 15.30 5.24 -10.61
CA LEU A 221 15.92 5.07 -9.29
C LEU A 221 16.35 3.61 -9.07
N ALA A 222 15.49 2.66 -9.40
CA ALA A 222 15.75 1.24 -9.22
C ALA A 222 16.92 0.73 -10.10
N THR A 223 17.09 1.29 -11.30
CA THR A 223 18.16 0.88 -12.22
C THR A 223 19.50 1.48 -11.87
N LYS A 224 19.57 2.64 -11.21
CA LYS A 224 20.83 3.26 -10.76
C LYS A 224 21.49 2.49 -9.61
N GLU A 225 20.70 2.01 -8.65
CA GLU A 225 21.19 1.23 -7.50
C GLU A 225 21.86 -0.10 -7.91
N HIS A 226 21.60 -0.61 -9.11
CA HIS A 226 22.20 -1.86 -9.60
C HIS A 226 23.55 -1.66 -10.30
N HIS A 227 24.04 -0.42 -10.42
CA HIS A 227 25.30 -0.10 -11.16
C HIS A 227 26.42 0.43 -10.24
N ASP A 228 26.14 0.62 -8.96
CA ASP A 228 27.12 1.01 -7.93
C ASP A 228 27.44 -0.18 -6.99
#